data_79cdd4233df696c7d59baa0864bffcb6
#
_entry.id   79cdd4233df696c7d59baa0864bffcb6
#
_cell.length_a   1.000
_cell.length_b   1.000
_cell.length_c   1.000
_cell.angle_alpha   90.00
_cell.angle_beta   90.00
_cell.angle_gamma   90.00
#
_symmetry.space_group_name_H-M   'P 1'
#
loop_
_entity.id
_entity.type
_entity.pdbx_description
1 polymer ?
#
loop_
_entity_poly.entity_id
_entity_poly.type
_entity_poly.pdbx_seq_one_letter_code
_entity_poly.pdbx_strand_id
1 'polypeptide(L)'
;DKLVEQYIDRYVDYLRNVKKSSENTVASYRRDLIKFYRYFDEKGITRIDDINETYITSYVLEMEKQGMSMATVSRNIASIKSFYAYLMRERIVNDDPTENIKPPKIMKKVPETLTISEVNKLLDQPTNKTPKEIRDKAMLELLYATGIRVTELVTLKLTDVNIKLGFIECHDGDRVRTVPVAEVAQRALSRYITEVRDDMSGGSDYLFFNCKGAPMTRQGFWKIIKYYAAKAGIDKDITPHMIRHSFASHMLGNGADIKSVQEMLGHVDIATTQIYLTNKQSKLKEEYAKAYPRA
;
A
#
# COMPACT_ATOMS: atom_id res chain seq x y z
N ASP A 1 15.77 14.23 -25.61
CA ASP A 1 16.81 13.54 -26.35
C ASP A 1 16.74 12.05 -26.07
N LYS A 2 16.76 11.23 -27.10
CA LYS A 2 16.66 9.75 -26.98
C LYS A 2 17.76 9.14 -26.09
N LEU A 3 18.89 9.82 -25.91
CA LEU A 3 20.03 9.32 -25.15
C LEU A 3 19.75 9.30 -23.63
N VAL A 4 19.13 10.36 -23.08
CA VAL A 4 18.81 10.40 -21.65
C VAL A 4 17.68 9.43 -21.31
N GLU A 5 16.69 9.26 -22.20
CA GLU A 5 15.66 8.24 -22.03
C GLU A 5 16.27 6.83 -22.01
N GLN A 6 17.28 6.54 -22.85
CA GLN A 6 18.01 5.28 -22.80
C GLN A 6 18.76 5.07 -21.48
N TYR A 7 19.33 6.11 -20.88
CA TYR A 7 19.95 6.00 -19.56
C TYR A 7 18.91 5.71 -18.47
N ILE A 8 17.74 6.33 -18.55
CA ILE A 8 16.63 6.05 -17.63
C ILE A 8 16.14 4.60 -17.77
N ASP A 9 15.98 4.10 -19.00
CA ASP A 9 15.55 2.72 -19.22
C ASP A 9 16.59 1.69 -18.71
N ARG A 10 17.88 1.92 -18.96
CA ARG A 10 18.96 1.09 -18.38
C ARG A 10 18.99 1.14 -16.85
N TYR A 11 18.75 2.30 -16.27
CA TYR A 11 18.63 2.44 -14.81
C TYR A 11 17.41 1.68 -14.26
N VAL A 12 16.30 1.72 -14.95
CA VAL A 12 15.09 0.95 -14.60
C VAL A 12 15.38 -0.55 -14.59
N ASP A 13 16.09 -1.06 -15.59
CA ASP A 13 16.51 -2.45 -15.65
C ASP A 13 17.47 -2.81 -14.50
N TYR A 14 18.38 -1.89 -14.15
CA TYR A 14 19.24 -2.05 -12.99
C TYR A 14 18.44 -2.12 -11.68
N LEU A 15 17.43 -1.27 -11.49
CA LEU A 15 16.56 -1.32 -10.32
C LEU A 15 15.81 -2.67 -10.19
N ARG A 16 15.34 -3.22 -11.30
CA ARG A 16 14.65 -4.52 -11.33
C ARG A 16 15.61 -5.69 -11.08
N ASN A 17 16.67 -5.76 -11.86
CA ASN A 17 17.47 -6.96 -11.97
C ASN A 17 18.58 -7.05 -10.91
N VAL A 18 19.16 -5.91 -10.52
CA VAL A 18 20.28 -5.84 -9.56
C VAL A 18 19.82 -5.41 -8.18
N LYS A 19 19.08 -4.30 -8.09
CA LYS A 19 18.56 -3.77 -6.79
C LYS A 19 17.36 -4.55 -6.28
N LYS A 20 16.69 -5.35 -7.11
CA LYS A 20 15.47 -6.08 -6.76
C LYS A 20 14.39 -5.19 -6.16
N SER A 21 14.27 -3.97 -6.68
CA SER A 21 13.27 -3.00 -6.23
C SER A 21 11.86 -3.43 -6.63
N SER A 22 10.86 -3.05 -5.82
CA SER A 22 9.47 -3.34 -6.16
C SER A 22 9.04 -2.63 -7.46
N GLU A 23 8.15 -3.22 -8.24
CA GLU A 23 7.62 -2.62 -9.47
C GLU A 23 6.97 -1.25 -9.22
N ASN A 24 6.37 -1.03 -8.05
CA ASN A 24 5.84 0.28 -7.68
C ASN A 24 6.95 1.33 -7.54
N THR A 25 8.08 0.96 -6.93
CA THR A 25 9.26 1.84 -6.82
C THR A 25 9.84 2.12 -8.19
N VAL A 26 10.02 1.10 -9.02
CA VAL A 26 10.55 1.22 -10.38
C VAL A 26 9.68 2.15 -11.23
N ALA A 27 8.36 1.93 -11.24
CA ALA A 27 7.41 2.75 -12.00
C ALA A 27 7.38 4.21 -11.50
N SER A 28 7.47 4.41 -10.18
CA SER A 28 7.48 5.76 -9.58
C SER A 28 8.76 6.50 -9.93
N TYR A 29 9.92 5.86 -9.80
CA TYR A 29 11.22 6.45 -10.12
C TYR A 29 11.34 6.77 -11.61
N ARG A 30 10.90 5.86 -12.48
CA ARG A 30 10.88 6.12 -13.92
C ARG A 30 10.04 7.36 -14.26
N ARG A 31 8.85 7.48 -13.67
CA ARG A 31 7.96 8.63 -13.90
C ARG A 31 8.58 9.93 -13.40
N ASP A 32 9.19 9.90 -12.21
CA ASP A 32 9.85 11.07 -11.63
C ASP A 32 11.03 11.53 -12.50
N LEU A 33 11.86 10.60 -12.99
CA LEU A 33 13.02 10.90 -13.84
C LEU A 33 12.61 11.41 -15.22
N ILE A 34 11.55 10.87 -15.83
CA ILE A 34 11.02 11.40 -17.11
C ILE A 34 10.55 12.86 -16.94
N LYS A 35 9.86 13.17 -15.82
CA LYS A 35 9.45 14.55 -15.53
C LYS A 35 10.64 15.48 -15.30
N PHE A 36 11.62 15.01 -14.54
CA PHE A 36 12.87 15.73 -14.29
C PHE A 36 13.58 16.06 -15.60
N TYR A 37 13.76 15.08 -16.47
CA TYR A 37 14.42 15.28 -17.75
C TYR A 37 13.65 16.25 -18.65
N ARG A 38 12.33 16.09 -18.81
CA ARG A 38 11.50 16.98 -19.64
C ARG A 38 11.56 18.43 -19.18
N TYR A 39 11.60 18.68 -17.87
CA TYR A 39 11.73 20.04 -17.33
C TYR A 39 12.99 20.75 -17.83
N PHE A 40 14.11 20.03 -17.98
CA PHE A 40 15.35 20.59 -18.48
C PHE A 40 15.40 20.63 -20.01
N ASP A 41 14.89 19.62 -20.66
CA ASP A 41 14.80 19.56 -22.13
C ASP A 41 13.98 20.76 -22.70
N GLU A 42 12.88 21.09 -22.06
CA GLU A 42 12.04 22.29 -22.39
C GLU A 42 12.82 23.60 -22.19
N LYS A 43 13.84 23.63 -21.37
CA LYS A 43 14.73 24.77 -21.12
C LYS A 43 16.01 24.76 -22.00
N GLY A 44 16.10 23.82 -22.93
CA GLY A 44 17.23 23.66 -23.82
C GLY A 44 18.45 22.98 -23.21
N ILE A 45 18.32 22.41 -22.01
CA ILE A 45 19.37 21.64 -21.35
C ILE A 45 19.13 20.16 -21.67
N THR A 46 19.79 19.68 -22.71
CA THR A 46 19.54 18.34 -23.28
C THR A 46 20.53 17.28 -22.83
N ARG A 47 21.67 17.67 -22.25
CA ARG A 47 22.70 16.74 -21.78
C ARG A 47 22.62 16.57 -20.28
N ILE A 48 22.73 15.34 -19.83
CA ILE A 48 22.72 15.02 -18.38
C ILE A 48 23.91 15.61 -17.62
N ASP A 49 25.06 15.76 -18.30
CA ASP A 49 26.27 16.37 -17.73
C ASP A 49 26.15 17.89 -17.50
N ASP A 50 25.23 18.56 -18.19
CA ASP A 50 25.06 20.02 -18.08
C ASP A 50 24.15 20.37 -16.89
N ILE A 51 23.50 19.38 -16.27
CA ILE A 51 22.64 19.58 -15.12
C ILE A 51 23.50 19.62 -13.86
N ASN A 52 23.55 20.79 -13.25
CA ASN A 52 24.31 21.04 -12.02
C ASN A 52 23.39 21.20 -10.78
N GLU A 53 23.99 21.36 -9.60
CA GLU A 53 23.28 21.53 -8.33
C GLU A 53 22.26 22.67 -8.35
N THR A 54 22.61 23.82 -8.96
CA THR A 54 21.73 24.97 -9.08
C THR A 54 20.48 24.65 -9.90
N TYR A 55 20.63 23.93 -10.98
CA TYR A 55 19.49 23.47 -11.80
C TYR A 55 18.58 22.51 -11.04
N ILE A 56 19.16 21.56 -10.30
CA ILE A 56 18.37 20.63 -9.48
C ILE A 56 17.62 21.38 -8.39
N THR A 57 18.25 22.33 -7.71
CA THR A 57 17.61 23.18 -6.72
C THR A 57 16.45 23.96 -7.32
N SER A 58 16.62 24.53 -8.52
CA SER A 58 15.56 25.21 -9.25
C SER A 58 14.37 24.29 -9.56
N TYR A 59 14.64 23.05 -9.94
CA TYR A 59 13.59 22.06 -10.18
C TYR A 59 12.83 21.71 -8.91
N VAL A 60 13.52 21.56 -7.78
CA VAL A 60 12.90 21.33 -6.46
C VAL A 60 11.98 22.48 -6.08
N LEU A 61 12.45 23.72 -6.20
CA LEU A 61 11.65 24.92 -5.93
C LEU A 61 10.41 25.01 -6.84
N GLU A 62 10.55 24.62 -8.10
CA GLU A 62 9.41 24.59 -9.02
C GLU A 62 8.36 23.56 -8.61
N MET A 63 8.76 22.37 -8.16
CA MET A 63 7.83 21.37 -7.63
C MET A 63 7.08 21.89 -6.39
N GLU A 64 7.76 22.59 -5.49
CA GLU A 64 7.16 23.21 -4.30
C GLU A 64 6.18 24.32 -4.68
N LYS A 65 6.54 25.17 -5.64
CA LYS A 65 5.69 26.24 -6.17
C LYS A 65 4.42 25.70 -6.85
N GLN A 66 4.51 24.54 -7.48
CA GLN A 66 3.36 23.83 -8.06
C GLN A 66 2.48 23.14 -7.00
N GLY A 67 2.79 23.28 -5.71
CA GLY A 67 2.02 22.73 -4.60
C GLY A 67 2.15 21.21 -4.43
N MET A 68 3.23 20.61 -4.93
CA MET A 68 3.46 19.19 -4.71
C MET A 68 3.68 18.88 -3.23
N SER A 69 3.16 17.73 -2.76
CA SER A 69 3.35 17.33 -1.38
C SER A 69 4.83 17.09 -1.05
N MET A 70 5.22 17.38 0.20
CA MET A 70 6.58 17.13 0.70
C MET A 70 7.05 15.69 0.47
N ALA A 71 6.14 14.72 0.58
CA ALA A 71 6.41 13.32 0.28
C ALA A 71 6.74 13.09 -1.19
N THR A 72 6.02 13.76 -2.09
CA THR A 72 6.28 13.70 -3.54
C THR A 72 7.62 14.34 -3.88
N VAL A 73 7.92 15.51 -3.32
CA VAL A 73 9.21 16.19 -3.52
C VAL A 73 10.36 15.33 -3.00
N SER A 74 10.25 14.78 -1.78
CA SER A 74 11.27 13.88 -1.22
C SER A 74 11.50 12.64 -2.06
N ARG A 75 10.45 12.01 -2.59
CA ARG A 75 10.57 10.86 -3.49
C ARG A 75 11.28 11.24 -4.78
N ASN A 76 10.94 12.38 -5.39
CA ASN A 76 11.62 12.88 -6.59
C ASN A 76 13.12 13.09 -6.34
N ILE A 77 13.49 13.73 -5.23
CA ILE A 77 14.89 13.90 -4.85
C ILE A 77 15.58 12.55 -4.68
N ALA A 78 14.95 11.59 -4.02
CA ALA A 78 15.50 10.25 -3.83
C ALA A 78 15.72 9.52 -5.17
N SER A 79 14.78 9.63 -6.13
CA SER A 79 14.91 9.04 -7.45
C SER A 79 16.05 9.67 -8.25
N ILE A 80 16.20 11.00 -8.21
CA ILE A 80 17.28 11.74 -8.88
C ILE A 80 18.64 11.36 -8.29
N LYS A 81 18.78 11.36 -6.96
CA LYS A 81 20.01 10.92 -6.27
C LYS A 81 20.41 9.49 -6.63
N SER A 82 19.46 8.58 -6.61
CA SER A 82 19.71 7.19 -6.97
C SER A 82 20.11 7.03 -8.43
N PHE A 83 19.54 7.84 -9.32
CA PHE A 83 19.88 7.85 -10.72
C PHE A 83 21.29 8.39 -10.98
N TYR A 84 21.67 9.53 -10.37
CA TYR A 84 23.05 10.06 -10.51
C TYR A 84 24.07 9.12 -9.89
N ALA A 85 23.79 8.48 -8.76
CA ALA A 85 24.67 7.44 -8.21
C ALA A 85 24.87 6.26 -9.18
N TYR A 86 23.84 5.88 -9.94
CA TYR A 86 23.94 4.89 -11.01
C TYR A 86 24.79 5.41 -12.17
N LEU A 87 24.55 6.64 -12.66
CA LEU A 87 25.31 7.24 -13.76
C LEU A 87 26.80 7.37 -13.42
N MET A 88 27.13 7.76 -12.18
CA MET A 88 28.51 7.79 -11.67
C MET A 88 29.16 6.39 -11.71
N ARG A 89 28.44 5.37 -11.23
CA ARG A 89 28.94 3.99 -11.23
C ARG A 89 29.21 3.49 -12.65
N GLU A 90 28.34 3.82 -13.60
CA GLU A 90 28.50 3.47 -15.02
C GLU A 90 29.48 4.40 -15.77
N ARG A 91 30.06 5.37 -15.06
CA ARG A 91 31.02 6.36 -15.63
C ARG A 91 30.42 7.16 -16.79
N ILE A 92 29.11 7.41 -16.72
CA ILE A 92 28.38 8.24 -17.70
C ILE A 92 28.54 9.72 -17.35
N VAL A 93 28.59 10.05 -16.05
CA VAL A 93 28.89 11.38 -15.53
C VAL A 93 30.10 11.30 -14.59
N ASN A 94 30.82 12.41 -14.44
CA ASN A 94 32.02 12.48 -13.60
C ASN A 94 31.74 13.06 -12.20
N ASP A 95 30.69 13.84 -12.08
CA ASP A 95 30.33 14.52 -10.84
C ASP A 95 28.86 14.20 -10.45
N ASP A 96 28.59 14.23 -9.15
CA ASP A 96 27.22 14.05 -8.60
C ASP A 96 26.62 15.43 -8.21
N PRO A 97 25.78 16.03 -9.05
CA PRO A 97 25.16 17.32 -8.75
C PRO A 97 24.11 17.25 -7.65
N THR A 98 23.86 16.06 -7.11
CA THR A 98 22.84 15.84 -6.07
C THR A 98 23.43 15.75 -4.67
N GLU A 99 24.75 15.76 -4.53
CA GLU A 99 25.45 15.50 -3.25
C GLU A 99 24.90 16.37 -2.10
N ASN A 100 24.76 17.66 -2.32
CA ASN A 100 24.29 18.63 -1.30
C ASN A 100 22.76 18.80 -1.28
N ILE A 101 22.04 18.19 -2.19
CA ILE A 101 20.57 18.30 -2.24
C ILE A 101 19.98 17.51 -1.07
N LYS A 102 19.32 18.20 -0.17
CA LYS A 102 18.63 17.59 0.99
C LYS A 102 17.13 17.54 0.75
N PRO A 103 16.49 16.38 0.99
CA PRO A 103 15.04 16.31 0.94
C PRO A 103 14.42 17.19 2.03
N PRO A 104 13.23 17.78 1.78
CA PRO A 104 12.53 18.53 2.79
C PRO A 104 12.24 17.66 4.02
N LYS A 105 12.31 18.23 5.22
CA LYS A 105 11.94 17.52 6.45
C LYS A 105 10.44 17.24 6.44
N ILE A 106 10.08 16.01 6.24
CA ILE A 106 8.68 15.55 6.37
C ILE A 106 8.39 15.50 7.87
N MET A 107 7.56 16.42 8.35
CA MET A 107 6.94 16.26 9.67
C MET A 107 6.00 15.06 9.57
N LYS A 108 6.33 13.96 10.24
CA LYS A 108 5.42 12.80 10.35
C LYS A 108 4.20 13.26 11.14
N LYS A 109 3.12 13.61 10.45
CA LYS A 109 1.81 13.74 11.10
C LYS A 109 1.48 12.39 11.71
N VAL A 110 1.02 12.39 12.97
CA VAL A 110 0.42 11.19 13.55
C VAL A 110 -0.71 10.76 12.60
N PRO A 111 -0.69 9.53 12.08
CA PRO A 111 -1.71 9.10 11.15
C PRO A 111 -3.09 9.19 11.80
N GLU A 112 -4.03 9.77 11.09
CA GLU A 112 -5.41 9.85 11.55
C GLU A 112 -6.04 8.47 11.58
N THR A 113 -6.76 8.16 12.66
CA THR A 113 -7.45 6.88 12.84
C THR A 113 -8.95 7.09 13.00
N LEU A 114 -9.69 6.05 12.71
CA LEU A 114 -11.12 5.98 13.06
C LEU A 114 -11.25 5.52 14.51
N THR A 115 -12.24 6.03 15.21
CA THR A 115 -12.67 5.47 16.50
C THR A 115 -13.37 4.12 16.29
N ILE A 116 -13.46 3.30 17.32
CA ILE A 116 -14.22 2.03 17.27
C ILE A 116 -15.68 2.28 16.85
N SER A 117 -16.29 3.36 17.34
CA SER A 117 -17.65 3.76 16.96
C SER A 117 -17.77 4.09 15.47
N GLU A 118 -16.82 4.84 14.90
CA GLU A 118 -16.80 5.15 13.47
C GLU A 118 -16.59 3.90 12.62
N VAL A 119 -15.70 3.00 13.04
CA VAL A 119 -15.49 1.70 12.37
C VAL A 119 -16.80 0.90 12.38
N ASN A 120 -17.46 0.76 13.52
CA ASN A 120 -18.74 0.04 13.61
C ASN A 120 -19.78 0.65 12.68
N LYS A 121 -19.93 1.98 12.68
CA LYS A 121 -20.84 2.67 11.76
C LYS A 121 -20.51 2.38 10.28
N LEU A 122 -19.24 2.35 9.92
CA LEU A 122 -18.82 2.04 8.55
C LEU A 122 -19.15 0.60 8.17
N LEU A 123 -18.77 -0.35 9.01
CA LEU A 123 -18.94 -1.78 8.76
C LEU A 123 -20.42 -2.22 8.77
N ASP A 124 -21.29 -1.49 9.46
CA ASP A 124 -22.73 -1.80 9.53
C ASP A 124 -23.56 -1.19 8.40
N GLN A 125 -22.93 -0.38 7.50
CA GLN A 125 -23.66 0.22 6.38
C GLN A 125 -24.15 -0.77 5.32
N PRO A 126 -23.38 -1.80 4.87
CA PRO A 126 -23.91 -2.79 3.94
C PRO A 126 -25.03 -3.60 4.61
N THR A 127 -26.21 -3.60 4.00
CA THR A 127 -27.42 -4.22 4.61
C THR A 127 -27.57 -5.71 4.28
N ASN A 128 -26.66 -6.27 3.49
CA ASN A 128 -26.69 -7.67 3.01
C ASN A 128 -27.96 -8.05 2.21
N LYS A 129 -28.61 -7.07 1.57
CA LYS A 129 -29.83 -7.30 0.79
C LYS A 129 -29.54 -7.61 -0.68
N THR A 130 -28.40 -7.20 -1.18
CA THR A 130 -27.99 -7.40 -2.57
C THR A 130 -26.67 -8.12 -2.67
N PRO A 131 -26.37 -8.84 -3.76
CA PRO A 131 -25.07 -9.46 -3.98
C PRO A 131 -23.90 -8.51 -3.82
N LYS A 132 -24.08 -7.26 -4.29
CA LYS A 132 -23.09 -6.20 -4.11
C LYS A 132 -22.83 -5.87 -2.63
N GLU A 133 -23.87 -5.73 -1.83
CA GLU A 133 -23.73 -5.42 -0.40
C GLU A 133 -23.13 -6.57 0.39
N ILE A 134 -23.46 -7.82 0.04
CA ILE A 134 -22.87 -9.02 0.65
C ILE A 134 -21.37 -9.06 0.38
N ARG A 135 -20.94 -8.79 -0.86
CA ARG A 135 -19.53 -8.66 -1.21
C ARG A 135 -18.86 -7.52 -0.42
N ASP A 136 -19.46 -6.34 -0.44
CA ASP A 136 -18.90 -5.14 0.19
C ASP A 136 -18.75 -5.34 1.71
N LYS A 137 -19.74 -5.98 2.35
CA LYS A 137 -19.67 -6.37 3.77
C LYS A 137 -18.49 -7.29 4.03
N ALA A 138 -18.32 -8.33 3.23
CA ALA A 138 -17.22 -9.27 3.37
C ALA A 138 -15.85 -8.59 3.22
N MET A 139 -15.70 -7.70 2.24
CA MET A 139 -14.46 -6.96 2.02
C MET A 139 -14.13 -6.01 3.17
N LEU A 140 -15.10 -5.24 3.64
CA LEU A 140 -14.91 -4.27 4.73
C LEU A 140 -14.59 -4.99 6.06
N GLU A 141 -15.34 -6.02 6.40
CA GLU A 141 -15.11 -6.82 7.61
C GLU A 141 -13.73 -7.49 7.58
N LEU A 142 -13.34 -8.07 6.44
CA LEU A 142 -12.04 -8.73 6.28
C LEU A 142 -10.89 -7.73 6.40
N LEU A 143 -10.99 -6.56 5.76
CA LEU A 143 -9.95 -5.53 5.83
C LEU A 143 -9.72 -5.07 7.27
N TYR A 144 -10.79 -4.76 8.01
CA TYR A 144 -10.65 -4.33 9.40
C TYR A 144 -10.26 -5.48 10.33
N ALA A 145 -10.77 -6.70 10.12
CA ALA A 145 -10.44 -7.85 10.95
C ALA A 145 -8.97 -8.27 10.86
N THR A 146 -8.31 -8.00 9.76
CA THR A 146 -6.95 -8.47 9.46
C THR A 146 -5.91 -7.37 9.36
N GLY A 147 -6.33 -6.14 9.08
CA GLY A 147 -5.45 -5.02 8.83
C GLY A 147 -4.53 -5.20 7.62
N ILE A 148 -4.80 -6.14 6.71
CA ILE A 148 -3.97 -6.38 5.52
C ILE A 148 -3.95 -5.17 4.58
N ARG A 149 -2.97 -5.13 3.66
CA ARG A 149 -2.92 -4.08 2.64
C ARG A 149 -4.06 -4.26 1.64
N VAL A 150 -4.57 -3.15 1.09
CA VAL A 150 -5.62 -3.23 0.06
C VAL A 150 -5.19 -4.03 -1.17
N THR A 151 -3.90 -4.00 -1.52
CA THR A 151 -3.35 -4.83 -2.60
C THR A 151 -3.47 -6.31 -2.28
N GLU A 152 -3.16 -6.71 -1.05
CA GLU A 152 -3.31 -8.09 -0.59
C GLU A 152 -4.79 -8.50 -0.62
N LEU A 153 -5.69 -7.65 -0.10
CA LEU A 153 -7.13 -7.93 -0.11
C LEU A 153 -7.67 -8.19 -1.51
N VAL A 154 -7.34 -7.34 -2.48
CA VAL A 154 -7.89 -7.47 -3.85
C VAL A 154 -7.22 -8.56 -4.68
N THR A 155 -6.05 -9.04 -4.25
CA THR A 155 -5.34 -10.15 -4.92
C THR A 155 -5.53 -11.51 -4.23
N LEU A 156 -6.26 -11.57 -3.10
CA LEU A 156 -6.60 -12.84 -2.47
C LEU A 156 -7.30 -13.78 -3.45
N LYS A 157 -6.95 -15.05 -3.35
CA LYS A 157 -7.59 -16.14 -4.06
C LYS A 157 -8.50 -16.92 -3.12
N LEU A 158 -9.43 -17.69 -3.69
CA LEU A 158 -10.30 -18.54 -2.89
C LEU A 158 -9.49 -19.57 -2.06
N THR A 159 -8.38 -20.05 -2.63
CA THR A 159 -7.45 -20.99 -1.97
C THR A 159 -6.71 -20.40 -0.77
N ASP A 160 -6.59 -19.08 -0.70
CA ASP A 160 -5.90 -18.39 0.41
C ASP A 160 -6.78 -18.28 1.67
N VAL A 161 -8.04 -18.72 1.59
CA VAL A 161 -9.01 -18.57 2.68
C VAL A 161 -9.31 -19.91 3.33
N ASN A 162 -9.09 -20.00 4.64
CA ASN A 162 -9.52 -21.14 5.44
C ASN A 162 -10.52 -20.69 6.51
N ILE A 163 -11.82 -20.72 6.15
CA ILE A 163 -12.88 -20.31 7.06
C ILE A 163 -12.98 -21.21 8.28
N LYS A 164 -12.80 -22.53 8.12
CA LYS A 164 -12.90 -23.49 9.22
C LYS A 164 -11.85 -23.27 10.31
N LEU A 165 -10.63 -22.92 9.92
CA LEU A 165 -9.55 -22.61 10.83
C LEU A 165 -9.49 -21.13 11.23
N GLY A 166 -10.22 -20.26 10.51
CA GLY A 166 -10.28 -18.82 10.75
C GLY A 166 -8.99 -18.10 10.40
N PHE A 167 -8.41 -18.41 9.25
CA PHE A 167 -7.19 -17.78 8.74
C PHE A 167 -7.29 -17.43 7.27
N ILE A 168 -6.51 -16.42 6.86
CA ILE A 168 -6.16 -16.17 5.46
C ILE A 168 -4.64 -16.21 5.30
N GLU A 169 -4.19 -16.54 4.10
CA GLU A 169 -2.79 -16.46 3.69
C GLU A 169 -2.59 -15.22 2.82
N CYS A 170 -1.64 -14.38 3.21
CA CYS A 170 -1.27 -13.17 2.47
C CYS A 170 0.09 -13.36 1.82
N HIS A 171 0.17 -13.06 0.53
CA HIS A 171 1.37 -13.18 -0.28
C HIS A 171 2.01 -11.80 -0.51
N ASP A 172 3.30 -11.67 -0.22
CA ASP A 172 4.12 -10.47 -0.47
C ASP A 172 5.42 -10.91 -1.16
N GLY A 173 5.40 -11.01 -2.47
CA GLY A 173 6.44 -11.66 -3.25
C GLY A 173 6.55 -13.14 -2.88
N ASP A 174 7.75 -13.58 -2.50
CA ASP A 174 8.02 -14.97 -2.08
C ASP A 174 7.64 -15.25 -0.61
N ARG A 175 7.15 -14.24 0.11
CA ARG A 175 6.79 -14.38 1.53
C ARG A 175 5.30 -14.64 1.68
N VAL A 176 4.99 -15.63 2.49
CA VAL A 176 3.60 -15.95 2.87
C VAL A 176 3.47 -15.75 4.36
N ARG A 177 2.41 -15.09 4.79
CA ARG A 177 2.04 -14.99 6.20
C ARG A 177 0.59 -15.37 6.41
N THR A 178 0.34 -16.04 7.50
CA THR A 178 -1.00 -16.44 7.93
C THR A 178 -1.56 -15.39 8.89
N VAL A 179 -2.75 -14.87 8.62
CA VAL A 179 -3.40 -13.84 9.43
C VAL A 179 -4.72 -14.39 9.96
N PRO A 180 -4.97 -14.34 11.30
CA PRO A 180 -6.23 -14.78 11.87
C PRO A 180 -7.38 -13.84 11.45
N VAL A 181 -8.58 -14.41 11.34
CA VAL A 181 -9.81 -13.70 10.94
C VAL A 181 -10.85 -13.87 12.03
N ALA A 182 -11.40 -12.76 12.53
CA ALA A 182 -12.47 -12.76 13.53
C ALA A 182 -13.72 -13.45 12.99
N GLU A 183 -14.52 -14.03 13.89
CA GLU A 183 -15.71 -14.80 13.55
C GLU A 183 -16.75 -13.97 12.77
N VAL A 184 -16.90 -12.69 13.09
CA VAL A 184 -17.78 -11.77 12.36
C VAL A 184 -17.37 -11.67 10.88
N ALA A 185 -16.07 -11.51 10.61
CA ALA A 185 -15.55 -11.46 9.25
C ALA A 185 -15.61 -12.84 8.56
N GLN A 186 -15.38 -13.93 9.30
CA GLN A 186 -15.55 -15.29 8.78
C GLN A 186 -16.99 -15.53 8.29
N ARG A 187 -17.99 -15.13 9.08
CA ARG A 187 -19.41 -15.26 8.69
C ARG A 187 -19.74 -14.44 7.45
N ALA A 188 -19.31 -13.19 7.39
CA ALA A 188 -19.53 -12.33 6.22
C ALA A 188 -18.85 -12.91 4.96
N LEU A 189 -17.63 -13.40 5.11
CA LEU A 189 -16.86 -14.00 4.03
C LEU A 189 -17.46 -15.34 3.57
N SER A 190 -17.87 -16.18 4.49
CA SER A 190 -18.56 -17.44 4.20
C SER A 190 -19.83 -17.21 3.38
N ARG A 191 -20.64 -16.24 3.82
CA ARG A 191 -21.85 -15.86 3.10
C ARG A 191 -21.56 -15.40 1.67
N TYR A 192 -20.56 -14.52 1.50
CA TYR A 192 -20.16 -14.05 0.18
C TYR A 192 -19.71 -15.22 -0.72
N ILE A 193 -18.87 -16.12 -0.21
CA ILE A 193 -18.35 -17.25 -0.98
C ILE A 193 -19.47 -18.19 -1.41
N THR A 194 -20.43 -18.49 -0.52
CA THR A 194 -21.47 -19.49 -0.79
C THR A 194 -22.65 -18.95 -1.59
N GLU A 195 -23.00 -17.66 -1.43
CA GLU A 195 -24.22 -17.10 -2.02
C GLU A 195 -23.97 -16.22 -3.24
N VAL A 196 -22.77 -15.66 -3.41
CA VAL A 196 -22.56 -14.56 -4.36
C VAL A 196 -21.35 -14.75 -5.27
N ARG A 197 -20.25 -15.26 -4.74
CA ARG A 197 -18.96 -15.23 -5.44
C ARG A 197 -18.98 -15.93 -6.80
N ASP A 198 -19.58 -17.10 -6.86
CA ASP A 198 -19.54 -17.90 -8.09
C ASP A 198 -20.33 -17.25 -9.24
N ASP A 199 -21.42 -16.57 -8.91
CA ASP A 199 -22.20 -15.80 -9.89
C ASP A 199 -21.43 -14.57 -10.42
N MET A 200 -20.48 -14.05 -9.64
CA MET A 200 -19.65 -12.90 -10.03
C MET A 200 -18.34 -13.29 -10.70
N SER A 201 -17.83 -14.50 -10.45
CA SER A 201 -16.42 -14.85 -10.69
C SER A 201 -16.06 -15.15 -12.14
N GLY A 202 -17.03 -15.53 -12.97
CA GLY A 202 -16.76 -16.01 -14.33
C GLY A 202 -15.76 -17.17 -14.39
N GLY A 203 -15.59 -17.94 -13.30
CA GLY A 203 -14.65 -19.06 -13.20
C GLY A 203 -13.21 -18.68 -12.78
N SER A 204 -12.95 -17.43 -12.44
CA SER A 204 -11.66 -16.99 -11.96
C SER A 204 -11.40 -17.43 -10.50
N ASP A 205 -10.13 -17.64 -10.14
CA ASP A 205 -9.69 -18.06 -8.80
C ASP A 205 -9.59 -16.91 -7.78
N TYR A 206 -9.69 -15.66 -8.22
CA TYR A 206 -9.72 -14.51 -7.30
C TYR A 206 -10.89 -14.59 -6.32
N LEU A 207 -10.72 -14.01 -5.13
CA LEU A 207 -11.76 -14.00 -4.12
C LEU A 207 -12.83 -12.95 -4.41
N PHE A 208 -12.44 -11.72 -4.75
CA PHE A 208 -13.37 -10.59 -4.89
C PHE A 208 -13.44 -10.04 -6.31
N PHE A 209 -14.66 -9.79 -6.75
CA PHE A 209 -14.99 -9.31 -8.09
C PHE A 209 -15.77 -8.00 -8.06
N ASN A 210 -15.65 -7.19 -9.12
CA ASN A 210 -16.53 -6.06 -9.37
C ASN A 210 -17.87 -6.55 -9.98
N CYS A 211 -18.83 -5.62 -10.12
CA CYS A 211 -20.16 -5.97 -10.68
C CYS A 211 -20.14 -6.35 -12.17
N LYS A 212 -18.99 -6.29 -12.84
CA LYS A 212 -18.80 -6.70 -14.24
C LYS A 212 -18.11 -8.07 -14.36
N GLY A 213 -17.85 -8.75 -13.25
CA GLY A 213 -17.19 -10.04 -13.21
C GLY A 213 -15.66 -10.01 -13.34
N ALA A 214 -15.04 -8.83 -13.36
CA ALA A 214 -13.60 -8.71 -13.31
C ALA A 214 -13.09 -8.66 -11.86
N PRO A 215 -11.85 -9.09 -11.58
CA PRO A 215 -11.26 -8.98 -10.25
C PRO A 215 -11.36 -7.55 -9.70
N MET A 216 -11.61 -7.44 -8.40
CA MET A 216 -11.70 -6.14 -7.74
C MET A 216 -10.37 -5.39 -7.82
N THR A 217 -10.42 -4.09 -8.11
CA THR A 217 -9.24 -3.22 -8.13
C THR A 217 -9.13 -2.40 -6.84
N ARG A 218 -7.92 -1.94 -6.52
CA ARG A 218 -7.70 -1.01 -5.40
C ARG A 218 -8.57 0.24 -5.49
N GLN A 219 -8.68 0.83 -6.69
CA GLN A 219 -9.50 2.01 -6.93
C GLN A 219 -10.99 1.70 -6.78
N GLY A 220 -11.42 0.53 -7.26
CA GLY A 220 -12.80 0.07 -7.09
C GLY A 220 -13.17 -0.08 -5.62
N PHE A 221 -12.32 -0.72 -4.85
CA PHE A 221 -12.56 -0.89 -3.42
C PHE A 221 -12.49 0.44 -2.64
N TRP A 222 -11.59 1.34 -3.00
CA TRP A 222 -11.55 2.68 -2.39
C TRP A 222 -12.86 3.47 -2.62
N LYS A 223 -13.45 3.37 -3.81
CA LYS A 223 -14.79 3.96 -4.07
C LYS A 223 -15.87 3.36 -3.19
N ILE A 224 -15.81 2.05 -2.93
CA ILE A 224 -16.73 1.36 -2.01
C ILE A 224 -16.58 1.92 -0.59
N ILE A 225 -15.35 2.06 -0.08
CA ILE A 225 -15.08 2.64 1.23
C ILE A 225 -15.66 4.07 1.32
N LYS A 226 -15.38 4.93 0.34
CA LYS A 226 -15.89 6.31 0.32
C LYS A 226 -17.41 6.36 0.30
N TYR A 227 -18.04 5.49 -0.47
CA TYR A 227 -19.50 5.41 -0.53
C TYR A 227 -20.12 5.08 0.84
N TYR A 228 -19.60 4.06 1.53
CA TYR A 228 -20.13 3.69 2.85
C TYR A 228 -19.72 4.66 3.95
N ALA A 229 -18.56 5.30 3.86
CA ALA A 229 -18.16 6.37 4.76
C ALA A 229 -19.12 7.57 4.72
N ALA A 230 -19.46 8.03 3.51
CA ALA A 230 -20.45 9.09 3.31
C ALA A 230 -21.81 8.69 3.84
N LYS A 231 -22.27 7.46 3.58
CA LYS A 231 -23.53 6.91 4.08
C LYS A 231 -23.56 6.81 5.60
N ALA A 232 -22.43 6.54 6.24
CA ALA A 232 -22.27 6.50 7.69
C ALA A 232 -22.16 7.88 8.35
N GLY A 233 -22.09 8.96 7.57
CA GLY A 233 -21.92 10.33 8.09
C GLY A 233 -20.54 10.55 8.71
N ILE A 234 -19.49 9.91 8.19
CA ILE A 234 -18.14 10.07 8.67
C ILE A 234 -17.44 11.15 7.84
N ASP A 235 -17.12 12.28 8.47
CA ASP A 235 -16.55 13.47 7.79
C ASP A 235 -15.05 13.34 7.47
N LYS A 236 -14.39 12.25 7.87
CA LYS A 236 -12.98 12.00 7.57
C LYS A 236 -12.81 11.49 6.14
N ASP A 237 -11.74 11.90 5.47
CA ASP A 237 -11.36 11.32 4.15
C ASP A 237 -10.77 9.92 4.34
N ILE A 238 -11.65 8.93 4.47
CA ILE A 238 -11.28 7.56 4.79
C ILE A 238 -10.56 6.91 3.61
N THR A 239 -9.39 6.36 3.92
CA THR A 239 -8.61 5.54 3.00
C THR A 239 -8.48 4.11 3.53
N PRO A 240 -8.19 3.11 2.65
CA PRO A 240 -7.88 1.77 3.12
C PRO A 240 -6.72 1.73 4.13
N HIS A 241 -5.76 2.63 3.95
CA HIS A 241 -4.61 2.76 4.85
C HIS A 241 -5.03 3.23 6.26
N MET A 242 -5.99 4.16 6.32
CA MET A 242 -6.56 4.61 7.60
C MET A 242 -7.28 3.47 8.33
N ILE A 243 -8.03 2.61 7.63
CA ILE A 243 -8.70 1.44 8.23
C ILE A 243 -7.66 0.46 8.80
N ARG A 244 -6.62 0.15 8.03
CA ARG A 244 -5.51 -0.67 8.49
C ARG A 244 -4.82 -0.08 9.72
N HIS A 245 -4.60 1.23 9.72
CA HIS A 245 -3.96 1.92 10.84
C HIS A 245 -4.84 1.93 12.09
N SER A 246 -6.17 2.08 11.90
CA SER A 246 -7.16 1.97 12.97
C SER A 246 -7.18 0.57 13.58
N PHE A 247 -7.10 -0.50 12.76
CA PHE A 247 -6.94 -1.86 13.26
C PHE A 247 -5.72 -1.99 14.17
N ALA A 248 -4.54 -1.55 13.71
CA ALA A 248 -3.32 -1.61 14.49
C ALA A 248 -3.44 -0.84 15.82
N SER A 249 -3.95 0.39 15.77
CA SER A 249 -4.16 1.25 16.94
C SER A 249 -5.14 0.64 17.94
N HIS A 250 -6.24 0.08 17.47
CA HIS A 250 -7.26 -0.55 18.33
C HIS A 250 -6.74 -1.84 18.97
N MET A 251 -6.03 -2.68 18.22
CA MET A 251 -5.40 -3.89 18.75
C MET A 251 -4.41 -3.55 19.87
N LEU A 252 -3.51 -2.59 19.63
CA LEU A 252 -2.55 -2.14 20.65
C LEU A 252 -3.23 -1.48 21.84
N GLY A 253 -4.24 -0.65 21.60
CA GLY A 253 -5.03 -0.02 22.65
C GLY A 253 -5.79 -1.02 23.54
N ASN A 254 -6.16 -2.17 23.00
CA ASN A 254 -6.79 -3.27 23.71
C ASN A 254 -5.80 -4.29 24.30
N GLY A 255 -4.50 -3.96 24.30
CA GLY A 255 -3.45 -4.75 24.96
C GLY A 255 -2.82 -5.85 24.15
N ALA A 256 -3.01 -5.87 22.81
CA ALA A 256 -2.26 -6.80 21.98
C ALA A 256 -0.77 -6.51 22.01
N ASP A 257 0.04 -7.57 21.95
CA ASP A 257 1.48 -7.43 21.83
C ASP A 257 1.87 -6.78 20.50
N ILE A 258 2.75 -5.78 20.57
CA ILE A 258 3.18 -5.03 19.39
C ILE A 258 3.80 -5.91 18.30
N LYS A 259 4.50 -6.97 18.68
CA LYS A 259 5.15 -7.90 17.75
C LYS A 259 4.12 -8.74 16.99
N SER A 260 3.08 -9.20 17.70
CA SER A 260 1.98 -9.93 17.10
C SER A 260 1.22 -9.07 16.08
N VAL A 261 0.98 -7.79 16.41
CA VAL A 261 0.35 -6.85 15.47
C VAL A 261 1.25 -6.60 14.25
N GLN A 262 2.55 -6.44 14.45
CA GLN A 262 3.52 -6.27 13.36
C GLN A 262 3.56 -7.48 12.44
N GLU A 263 3.54 -8.70 12.99
CA GLU A 263 3.50 -9.95 12.23
C GLU A 263 2.24 -10.04 11.37
N MET A 264 1.06 -9.77 11.94
CA MET A 264 -0.20 -9.72 11.20
C MET A 264 -0.17 -8.72 10.05
N LEU A 265 0.39 -7.53 10.28
CA LEU A 265 0.48 -6.48 9.29
C LEU A 265 1.55 -6.71 8.22
N GLY A 266 2.50 -7.62 8.44
CA GLY A 266 3.59 -7.88 7.51
C GLY A 266 4.52 -6.66 7.35
N HIS A 267 4.85 -5.97 8.44
CA HIS A 267 5.84 -4.89 8.41
C HIS A 267 7.24 -5.46 8.26
N VAL A 268 7.82 -5.35 7.07
CA VAL A 268 9.23 -5.66 6.80
C VAL A 268 10.12 -4.44 7.09
N ASP A 269 9.53 -3.25 7.13
CA ASP A 269 10.21 -1.98 7.36
C ASP A 269 9.78 -1.35 8.69
N ILE A 270 10.22 -1.96 9.77
CA ILE A 270 10.62 -1.14 10.89
C ILE A 270 12.10 -1.43 11.05
N ALA A 271 12.93 -0.46 10.75
CA ALA A 271 14.37 -0.43 10.97
C ALA A 271 14.77 -0.65 12.44
N THR A 272 13.94 -1.32 13.22
CA THR A 272 14.14 -1.69 14.60
C THR A 272 13.19 -2.82 15.01
N THR A 273 13.27 -3.98 14.36
CA THR A 273 12.82 -5.17 15.09
C THR A 273 13.61 -6.38 14.63
N GLN A 274 14.74 -6.49 15.22
CA GLN A 274 15.44 -7.76 15.39
C GLN A 274 14.49 -8.76 16.04
N ILE A 275 14.41 -9.93 15.42
CA ILE A 275 14.22 -11.20 16.07
C ILE A 275 12.88 -11.41 16.77
N TYR A 276 11.99 -12.19 16.13
CA TYR A 276 11.28 -13.26 16.84
C TYR A 276 10.70 -14.27 15.84
N LEU A 277 11.45 -15.29 15.59
CA LEU A 277 10.95 -16.58 15.13
C LEU A 277 10.62 -17.39 16.38
N THR A 278 9.47 -17.90 16.50
CA THR A 278 9.08 -19.25 16.86
C THR A 278 7.76 -19.37 17.65
N ASN A 279 6.93 -20.28 17.24
CA ASN A 279 5.75 -20.91 17.88
C ASN A 279 4.42 -20.10 17.90
N LYS A 280 3.40 -20.48 16.87
CA LYS A 280 3.02 -19.20 16.73
C LYS A 280 1.66 -18.94 16.18
N GLN A 281 1.05 -19.83 15.49
CA GLN A 281 -0.33 -19.66 15.05
C GLN A 281 -1.34 -19.67 16.22
N SER A 282 -1.10 -20.50 17.24
CA SER A 282 -1.98 -20.57 18.41
C SER A 282 -1.91 -19.31 19.27
N LYS A 283 -0.70 -18.83 19.55
CA LYS A 283 -0.48 -17.62 20.37
C LYS A 283 -1.00 -16.37 19.67
N LEU A 284 -0.78 -16.26 18.35
CA LEU A 284 -1.25 -15.15 17.56
C LEU A 284 -2.80 -15.09 17.54
N LYS A 285 -3.46 -16.25 17.43
CA LYS A 285 -4.91 -16.36 17.48
C LYS A 285 -5.48 -15.98 18.85
N GLU A 286 -4.82 -16.36 19.94
CA GLU A 286 -5.23 -15.98 21.31
C GLU A 286 -5.08 -14.47 21.54
N GLU A 287 -3.95 -13.88 21.17
CA GLU A 287 -3.72 -12.43 21.28
C GLU A 287 -4.70 -11.64 20.42
N TYR A 288 -4.99 -12.12 19.22
CA TYR A 288 -5.99 -11.52 18.36
C TYR A 288 -7.40 -11.56 18.98
N ALA A 289 -7.84 -12.72 19.47
CA ALA A 289 -9.15 -12.89 20.07
C ALA A 289 -9.36 -12.01 21.31
N LYS A 290 -8.29 -11.76 22.10
CA LYS A 290 -8.35 -10.87 23.27
C LYS A 290 -8.49 -9.39 22.91
N ALA A 291 -7.92 -8.97 21.80
CA ALA A 291 -7.72 -7.56 21.51
C ALA A 291 -8.59 -7.02 20.36
N TYR A 292 -9.18 -7.90 19.54
CA TYR A 292 -10.02 -7.46 18.45
C TYR A 292 -11.38 -6.94 18.95
N PRO A 293 -11.78 -5.69 18.61
CA PRO A 293 -12.97 -5.04 19.20
C PRO A 293 -14.31 -5.67 18.85
N ARG A 294 -14.35 -6.53 17.84
CA ARG A 294 -15.58 -7.21 17.34
C ARG A 294 -15.48 -8.75 17.43
N ALA A 295 -14.61 -9.25 18.32
CA ALA A 295 -14.42 -10.69 18.54
C ALA A 295 -15.63 -11.29 19.29
#